data_7aae285a2ed43d2ff515804dbacd816c
#
_entry.id   7aae285a2ed43d2ff515804dbacd816c
#
_cell.length_a   1.000
_cell.length_b   1.000
_cell.length_c   1.000
_cell.angle_alpha   90.00
_cell.angle_beta   90.00
_cell.angle_gamma   90.00
#
_symmetry.space_group_name_H-M   'P 1'
#
loop_
_entity.id
_entity.type
_entity.pdbx_description
1 polymer ?
#
loop_
_entity_poly.entity_id
_entity_poly.type
_entity_poly.pdbx_seq_one_letter_code
_entity_poly.pdbx_strand_id
1 'polypeptide(L)'
;MLYFGEQSAATALQKAIEPKIKQLDKKASLEVTAINGTDWNDFLAKVLTQVASGDVPDIVSVATEGQQLLASKNLLAPLDDLVTKNLSDLHAYFSGAHPALIESTMYQGRLYTLPDSFNAGSMFYSTELFDKAGLARPAADWSMDDFHSSAERLAKIGSGTYAFDWVVRLWGSWTSFLYANDGNLLQEGKCSGGDWLWKSKAFADNPLGVTGRKGGWKWGDPTANSDAAVEALEYVIELQKSGASPSPDVGGGATLQGLMSSGRIGMTIGGGFWAGGLHNAGMRNGSFDVVEFPTWKSNKSLFGAGGYGIFNSSKQKDLAFEVIKLMVQPESFDALWPGNVTTPAQKSLMTAERYSTTGPEHWSVFYDQLDNSVPISAPPYYNALATALNQRTTQAISSGNAKKALDGLQADIEQAAAQAS
;
A
#
# COMPACT_ATOMS: atom_id res chain seq x y z
N MET A 1 -6.08 -8.05 20.02
CA MET A 1 -5.64 -7.33 18.80
C MET A 1 -6.30 -7.93 17.57
N LEU A 2 -6.80 -7.11 16.63
CA LEU A 2 -7.22 -7.57 15.30
C LEU A 2 -6.04 -7.41 14.33
N TYR A 3 -5.74 -8.48 13.62
CA TYR A 3 -4.60 -8.55 12.72
C TYR A 3 -5.06 -8.90 11.30
N PHE A 4 -4.60 -8.13 10.31
CA PHE A 4 -4.82 -8.44 8.89
C PHE A 4 -3.90 -9.56 8.44
N GLY A 5 -4.45 -10.71 8.14
CA GLY A 5 -3.70 -11.87 7.63
C GLY A 5 -4.25 -13.20 8.11
N GLU A 6 -3.44 -14.23 7.90
CA GLU A 6 -3.76 -15.61 8.26
C GLU A 6 -3.54 -15.89 9.74
N GLN A 7 -4.28 -16.87 10.28
CA GLN A 7 -4.17 -17.27 11.71
C GLN A 7 -2.76 -17.76 12.08
N SER A 8 -2.05 -18.37 11.15
CA SER A 8 -0.65 -18.78 11.34
C SER A 8 0.28 -17.60 11.61
N ALA A 9 0.12 -16.50 10.85
CA ALA A 9 0.88 -15.28 11.05
C ALA A 9 0.50 -14.58 12.37
N ALA A 10 -0.79 -14.51 12.71
CA ALA A 10 -1.25 -13.99 14.00
C ALA A 10 -0.66 -14.76 15.18
N THR A 11 -0.60 -16.09 15.09
CA THR A 11 -0.01 -16.96 16.11
C THR A 11 1.50 -16.74 16.23
N ALA A 12 2.21 -16.58 15.10
CA ALA A 12 3.63 -16.29 15.10
C ALA A 12 3.94 -14.93 15.73
N LEU A 13 3.16 -13.90 15.40
CA LEU A 13 3.22 -12.58 16.01
C LEU A 13 3.02 -12.64 17.51
N GLN A 14 1.93 -13.29 17.97
CA GLN A 14 1.65 -13.43 19.39
C GLN A 14 2.82 -14.10 20.13
N LYS A 15 3.34 -15.21 19.58
CA LYS A 15 4.47 -15.95 20.15
C LYS A 15 5.76 -15.12 20.23
N ALA A 16 6.00 -14.24 19.24
CA ALA A 16 7.20 -13.41 19.21
C ALA A 16 7.12 -12.23 20.21
N ILE A 17 5.94 -11.64 20.38
CA ILE A 17 5.76 -10.42 21.18
C ILE A 17 5.40 -10.71 22.64
N GLU A 18 4.63 -11.75 22.94
CA GLU A 18 4.15 -12.04 24.30
C GLU A 18 5.27 -12.16 25.36
N PRO A 19 6.44 -12.79 25.11
CA PRO A 19 7.53 -12.81 26.08
C PRO A 19 8.07 -11.41 26.42
N LYS A 20 8.08 -10.49 25.44
CA LYS A 20 8.52 -9.10 25.64
C LYS A 20 7.48 -8.32 26.47
N ILE A 21 6.19 -8.56 26.22
CA ILE A 21 5.10 -7.94 27.01
C ILE A 21 5.15 -8.39 28.47
N LYS A 22 5.43 -9.67 28.73
CA LYS A 22 5.55 -10.20 30.11
C LYS A 22 6.74 -9.64 30.89
N GLN A 23 7.73 -9.08 30.19
CA GLN A 23 8.82 -8.34 30.84
C GLN A 23 8.35 -6.95 31.30
N LEU A 24 7.40 -6.33 30.58
CA LEU A 24 6.81 -5.04 30.93
C LEU A 24 5.78 -5.19 32.07
N ASP A 25 4.88 -6.15 31.92
CA ASP A 25 3.88 -6.51 32.93
C ASP A 25 3.64 -8.03 32.95
N LYS A 26 3.98 -8.69 34.06
CA LYS A 26 3.83 -10.15 34.23
C LYS A 26 2.38 -10.63 34.11
N LYS A 27 1.39 -9.75 34.30
CA LYS A 27 -0.03 -10.06 34.20
C LYS A 27 -0.59 -9.81 32.80
N ALA A 28 0.14 -9.07 31.97
CA ALA A 28 -0.29 -8.78 30.61
C ALA A 28 -0.17 -10.01 29.71
N SER A 29 -1.10 -10.15 28.77
CA SER A 29 -1.10 -11.12 27.70
C SER A 29 -1.53 -10.47 26.40
N LEU A 30 -1.07 -11.00 25.29
CA LEU A 30 -1.49 -10.58 23.96
C LEU A 30 -2.32 -11.71 23.32
N GLU A 31 -3.56 -11.42 23.02
CA GLU A 31 -4.38 -12.26 22.14
C GLU A 31 -4.46 -11.61 20.76
N VAL A 32 -4.13 -12.37 19.72
CA VAL A 32 -4.14 -11.90 18.32
C VAL A 32 -5.18 -12.72 17.56
N THR A 33 -6.23 -12.03 17.12
CA THR A 33 -7.27 -12.60 16.26
C THR A 33 -6.99 -12.20 14.81
N ALA A 34 -6.75 -13.18 13.97
CA ALA A 34 -6.60 -12.96 12.54
C ALA A 34 -7.96 -12.66 11.89
N ILE A 35 -7.98 -11.66 11.06
CA ILE A 35 -9.06 -11.41 10.10
C ILE A 35 -8.46 -11.57 8.72
N ASN A 36 -8.77 -12.69 8.06
CA ASN A 36 -8.38 -12.93 6.69
C ASN A 36 -9.28 -12.12 5.76
N GLY A 37 -8.70 -11.28 4.91
CA GLY A 37 -9.37 -10.48 3.92
C GLY A 37 -8.70 -10.64 2.55
N THR A 38 -9.48 -10.52 1.49
CA THR A 38 -8.93 -10.50 0.11
C THR A 38 -8.08 -9.26 -0.15
N ASP A 39 -8.43 -8.16 0.52
CA ASP A 39 -7.72 -6.89 0.50
C ASP A 39 -8.07 -6.07 1.77
N TRP A 40 -7.52 -4.86 1.87
CA TRP A 40 -7.79 -3.96 2.99
C TRP A 40 -9.25 -3.49 3.07
N ASN A 41 -9.97 -3.40 1.95
CA ASN A 41 -11.39 -3.02 1.96
C ASN A 41 -12.26 -4.10 2.62
N ASP A 42 -12.03 -5.37 2.28
CA ASP A 42 -12.73 -6.51 2.89
C ASP A 42 -12.38 -6.64 4.38
N PHE A 43 -11.10 -6.50 4.74
CA PHE A 43 -10.66 -6.47 6.14
C PHE A 43 -11.38 -5.38 6.95
N LEU A 44 -11.41 -4.15 6.45
CA LEU A 44 -12.06 -3.03 7.12
C LEU A 44 -13.56 -3.23 7.30
N ALA A 45 -14.24 -3.81 6.31
CA ALA A 45 -15.66 -4.15 6.43
C ALA A 45 -15.91 -5.14 7.59
N LYS A 46 -15.04 -6.14 7.73
CA LYS A 46 -15.09 -7.12 8.83
C LYS A 46 -14.78 -6.48 10.19
N VAL A 47 -13.76 -5.61 10.26
CA VAL A 47 -13.44 -4.83 11.47
C VAL A 47 -14.63 -3.99 11.91
N LEU A 48 -15.24 -3.24 11.00
CA LEU A 48 -16.41 -2.40 11.31
C LEU A 48 -17.60 -3.24 11.80
N THR A 49 -17.81 -4.42 11.23
CA THR A 49 -18.85 -5.36 11.69
C THR A 49 -18.57 -5.84 13.10
N GLN A 50 -17.34 -6.20 13.43
CA GLN A 50 -16.96 -6.63 14.78
C GLN A 50 -17.10 -5.48 15.80
N VAL A 51 -16.66 -4.27 15.43
CA VAL A 51 -16.85 -3.08 16.28
C VAL A 51 -18.34 -2.83 16.54
N ALA A 52 -19.20 -2.97 15.54
CA ALA A 52 -20.64 -2.77 15.69
C ALA A 52 -21.30 -3.84 16.60
N SER A 53 -20.73 -5.03 16.70
CA SER A 53 -21.19 -6.08 17.63
C SER A 53 -20.80 -5.83 19.09
N GLY A 54 -19.95 -4.82 19.36
CA GLY A 54 -19.48 -4.47 20.71
C GLY A 54 -18.22 -5.25 21.15
N ASP A 55 -17.71 -6.16 20.33
CA ASP A 55 -16.45 -6.87 20.60
C ASP A 55 -15.28 -6.07 20.02
N VAL A 56 -14.78 -5.11 20.81
CA VAL A 56 -13.74 -4.17 20.38
C VAL A 56 -12.46 -4.43 21.18
N PRO A 57 -11.40 -4.98 20.56
CA PRO A 57 -10.12 -5.18 21.21
C PRO A 57 -9.34 -3.87 21.38
N ASP A 58 -8.12 -3.96 21.95
CA ASP A 58 -7.30 -2.76 22.22
C ASP A 58 -6.56 -2.27 20.97
N ILE A 59 -6.00 -3.17 20.16
CA ILE A 59 -5.12 -2.86 19.02
C ILE A 59 -5.73 -3.40 17.72
N VAL A 60 -5.50 -2.68 16.63
CA VAL A 60 -5.91 -3.10 15.28
C VAL A 60 -4.81 -2.80 14.26
N SER A 61 -4.62 -3.71 13.30
CA SER A 61 -3.87 -3.42 12.08
C SER A 61 -4.61 -2.37 11.25
N VAL A 62 -3.90 -1.35 10.81
CA VAL A 62 -4.47 -0.25 10.02
C VAL A 62 -3.53 0.07 8.87
N ALA A 63 -4.06 0.12 7.66
CA ALA A 63 -3.35 0.67 6.53
C ALA A 63 -3.90 2.05 6.14
N THR A 64 -3.20 2.75 5.25
CA THR A 64 -3.62 4.04 4.70
C THR A 64 -5.09 4.02 4.26
N GLU A 65 -5.55 2.90 3.70
CA GLU A 65 -6.92 2.65 3.25
C GLU A 65 -7.99 2.85 4.34
N GLY A 66 -7.68 2.47 5.56
CA GLY A 66 -8.64 2.51 6.68
C GLY A 66 -8.42 3.62 7.68
N GLN A 67 -7.27 4.25 7.64
CA GLN A 67 -6.85 5.15 8.70
C GLN A 67 -7.80 6.35 8.87
N GLN A 68 -8.12 7.08 7.79
CA GLN A 68 -9.02 8.23 7.86
C GLN A 68 -10.46 7.81 8.14
N LEU A 69 -10.91 6.68 7.61
CA LEU A 69 -12.23 6.12 7.88
C LEU A 69 -12.42 5.83 9.38
N LEU A 70 -11.47 5.14 10.01
CA LEU A 70 -11.56 4.79 11.42
C LEU A 70 -11.37 6.02 12.33
N ALA A 71 -10.44 6.92 11.98
CA ALA A 71 -10.19 8.15 12.75
C ALA A 71 -11.39 9.11 12.72
N SER A 72 -12.01 9.34 11.55
CA SER A 72 -13.18 10.22 11.41
C SER A 72 -14.39 9.74 12.19
N LYS A 73 -14.53 8.42 12.35
CA LYS A 73 -15.59 7.79 13.16
C LYS A 73 -15.24 7.72 14.67
N ASN A 74 -14.13 8.36 15.08
CA ASN A 74 -13.64 8.31 16.46
C ASN A 74 -13.43 6.87 16.99
N LEU A 75 -13.12 5.93 16.08
CA LEU A 75 -12.83 4.55 16.46
C LEU A 75 -11.37 4.37 16.89
N LEU A 76 -10.44 5.16 16.36
CA LEU A 76 -9.04 5.16 16.76
C LEU A 76 -8.76 6.28 17.79
N ALA A 77 -7.92 5.98 18.75
CA ALA A 77 -7.35 6.96 19.66
C ALA A 77 -6.19 7.67 18.94
N PRO A 78 -6.08 9.01 19.04
CA PRO A 78 -4.86 9.69 18.61
C PRO A 78 -3.69 9.30 19.51
N LEU A 79 -2.52 9.16 18.89
CA LEU A 79 -1.30 8.70 19.58
C LEU A 79 -0.39 9.85 20.04
N ASP A 80 -0.77 11.11 19.80
CA ASP A 80 0.09 12.30 20.02
C ASP A 80 0.71 12.34 21.41
N ASP A 81 -0.12 12.20 22.47
CA ASP A 81 0.34 12.26 23.86
C ASP A 81 1.21 11.05 24.22
N LEU A 82 0.85 9.86 23.69
CA LEU A 82 1.61 8.63 23.91
C LEU A 82 2.98 8.71 23.24
N VAL A 83 3.04 9.20 21.99
CA VAL A 83 4.30 9.43 21.27
C VAL A 83 5.13 10.48 21.99
N THR A 84 4.54 11.62 22.38
CA THR A 84 5.26 12.69 23.04
C THR A 84 5.94 12.25 24.33
N LYS A 85 5.25 11.42 25.13
CA LYS A 85 5.81 10.83 26.36
C LYS A 85 6.94 9.83 26.11
N ASN A 86 7.00 9.24 24.92
CA ASN A 86 7.91 8.15 24.54
C ASN A 86 8.88 8.55 23.42
N LEU A 87 9.13 9.85 23.19
CA LEU A 87 9.98 10.32 22.09
C LEU A 87 11.40 9.74 22.14
N SER A 88 11.97 9.53 23.34
CA SER A 88 13.29 8.93 23.49
C SER A 88 13.33 7.49 23.00
N ASP A 89 12.32 6.70 23.33
CA ASP A 89 12.22 5.29 22.96
C ASP A 89 11.93 5.12 21.46
N LEU A 90 11.22 6.09 20.87
CA LEU A 90 10.84 6.11 19.46
C LEU A 90 11.83 6.87 18.56
N HIS A 91 12.92 7.41 19.12
CA HIS A 91 13.89 8.18 18.35
C HIS A 91 14.47 7.39 17.19
N ALA A 92 14.95 6.15 17.43
CA ALA A 92 15.51 5.28 16.40
C ALA A 92 14.44 4.93 15.33
N TYR A 93 13.20 4.72 15.76
CA TYR A 93 12.09 4.48 14.84
C TYR A 93 11.84 5.67 13.90
N PHE A 94 11.66 6.88 14.40
CA PHE A 94 11.42 8.07 13.58
C PHE A 94 12.63 8.50 12.74
N SER A 95 13.85 8.24 13.22
CA SER A 95 15.07 8.47 12.45
C SER A 95 15.22 7.50 11.26
N GLY A 96 14.67 6.29 11.38
CA GLY A 96 14.78 5.24 10.35
C GLY A 96 13.58 5.17 9.40
N ALA A 97 12.42 5.68 9.78
CA ALA A 97 11.21 5.63 8.95
C ALA A 97 11.16 6.80 7.96
N HIS A 98 10.64 6.54 6.74
CA HIS A 98 10.43 7.60 5.77
C HIS A 98 9.33 8.57 6.24
N PRO A 99 9.57 9.90 6.28
CA PRO A 99 8.59 10.87 6.79
C PRO A 99 7.25 10.85 6.04
N ALA A 100 7.23 10.48 4.75
CA ALA A 100 5.99 10.32 3.98
C ALA A 100 5.07 9.25 4.57
N LEU A 101 5.64 8.14 5.06
CA LEU A 101 4.88 7.06 5.69
C LEU A 101 4.21 7.54 6.97
N ILE A 102 4.94 8.27 7.81
CA ILE A 102 4.40 8.85 9.05
C ILE A 102 3.31 9.87 8.73
N GLU A 103 3.54 10.77 7.74
CA GLU A 103 2.53 11.78 7.34
C GLU A 103 1.25 11.11 6.83
N SER A 104 1.35 9.99 6.10
CA SER A 104 0.19 9.27 5.57
C SER A 104 -0.69 8.66 6.65
N THR A 105 -0.16 8.45 7.86
CA THR A 105 -0.88 7.93 9.03
C THR A 105 -1.39 9.03 9.97
N MET A 106 -1.30 10.29 9.54
CA MET A 106 -1.90 11.43 10.24
C MET A 106 -3.27 11.79 9.64
N TYR A 107 -4.16 12.26 10.49
CA TYR A 107 -5.46 12.81 10.11
C TYR A 107 -5.76 14.05 10.93
N GLN A 108 -6.05 15.18 10.25
CA GLN A 108 -6.34 16.47 10.89
C GLN A 108 -5.28 16.92 11.92
N GLY A 109 -4.00 16.73 11.59
CA GLY A 109 -2.88 17.14 12.42
C GLY A 109 -2.50 16.18 13.54
N ARG A 110 -3.19 15.06 13.67
CA ARG A 110 -2.98 14.06 14.72
C ARG A 110 -2.51 12.72 14.13
N LEU A 111 -1.65 12.02 14.84
CA LEU A 111 -1.14 10.70 14.49
C LEU A 111 -2.07 9.60 15.05
N TYR A 112 -2.43 8.61 14.25
CA TYR A 112 -3.33 7.53 14.67
C TYR A 112 -2.72 6.15 14.58
N THR A 113 -1.67 5.97 13.78
CA THR A 113 -0.97 4.69 13.64
C THR A 113 0.53 4.90 13.57
N LEU A 114 1.29 3.91 14.04
CA LEU A 114 2.72 3.82 13.77
C LEU A 114 2.94 2.77 12.67
N PRO A 115 3.38 3.16 11.46
CA PRO A 115 3.63 2.21 10.38
C PRO A 115 4.88 1.37 10.63
N ASP A 116 4.77 0.07 10.40
CA ASP A 116 5.90 -0.87 10.38
C ASP A 116 6.29 -1.28 8.96
N SER A 117 5.37 -1.11 8.02
CA SER A 117 5.49 -1.58 6.65
C SER A 117 4.84 -0.62 5.65
N PHE A 118 5.20 -0.79 4.39
CA PHE A 118 4.57 -0.07 3.28
C PHE A 118 4.66 -0.87 1.99
N ASN A 119 3.92 -0.42 0.99
CA ASN A 119 4.09 -0.86 -0.39
C ASN A 119 3.96 0.35 -1.32
N ALA A 120 4.92 0.51 -2.22
CA ALA A 120 4.91 1.52 -3.27
C ALA A 120 4.67 0.85 -4.62
N GLY A 121 3.89 1.50 -5.49
CA GLY A 121 3.52 0.95 -6.79
C GLY A 121 4.70 0.97 -7.75
N SER A 122 5.33 -0.18 -7.91
CA SER A 122 6.49 -0.40 -8.78
C SER A 122 6.11 -1.31 -9.94
N MET A 123 6.88 -1.30 -11.02
CA MET A 123 6.72 -2.22 -12.13
C MET A 123 7.62 -3.44 -11.94
N PHE A 124 7.01 -4.59 -11.72
CA PHE A 124 7.69 -5.88 -11.74
C PHE A 124 7.75 -6.41 -13.18
N TYR A 125 8.86 -7.03 -13.55
CA TYR A 125 9.04 -7.63 -14.86
C TYR A 125 9.76 -8.97 -14.83
N SER A 126 9.40 -9.86 -15.76
CA SER A 126 10.06 -11.16 -15.96
C SER A 126 11.33 -10.97 -16.78
N THR A 127 12.49 -11.23 -16.17
CA THR A 127 13.77 -11.15 -16.86
C THR A 127 13.86 -12.13 -18.02
N GLU A 128 13.30 -13.34 -17.85
CA GLU A 128 13.29 -14.37 -18.89
C GLU A 128 12.45 -13.98 -20.11
N LEU A 129 11.29 -13.33 -19.90
CA LEU A 129 10.45 -12.89 -21.02
C LEU A 129 11.07 -11.69 -21.75
N PHE A 130 11.74 -10.80 -21.02
CA PHE A 130 12.51 -9.70 -21.63
C PHE A 130 13.64 -10.27 -22.50
N ASP A 131 14.39 -11.27 -22.02
CA ASP A 131 15.43 -11.95 -22.82
C ASP A 131 14.85 -12.60 -24.08
N LYS A 132 13.75 -13.33 -23.95
CA LYS A 132 13.06 -13.98 -25.10
C LYS A 132 12.55 -12.95 -26.13
N ALA A 133 12.13 -11.76 -25.67
CA ALA A 133 11.71 -10.68 -26.55
C ALA A 133 12.91 -9.89 -27.14
N GLY A 134 14.14 -10.17 -26.70
CA GLY A 134 15.34 -9.40 -27.06
C GLY A 134 15.28 -7.96 -26.54
N LEU A 135 14.63 -7.75 -25.40
CA LEU A 135 14.51 -6.46 -24.73
C LEU A 135 15.65 -6.25 -23.74
N ALA A 136 16.18 -5.04 -23.66
CA ALA A 136 16.99 -4.61 -22.53
C ALA A 136 16.13 -4.52 -21.27
N ARG A 137 16.75 -4.61 -20.09
CA ARG A 137 16.08 -4.35 -18.82
C ARG A 137 15.61 -2.89 -18.79
N PRO A 138 14.41 -2.58 -18.23
CA PRO A 138 13.96 -1.20 -18.10
C PRO A 138 14.96 -0.38 -17.27
N ALA A 139 15.27 0.82 -17.73
CA ALA A 139 16.08 1.79 -16.98
C ALA A 139 15.23 2.47 -15.89
N ALA A 140 15.86 3.03 -14.87
CA ALA A 140 15.14 3.71 -13.77
C ALA A 140 14.31 4.92 -14.27
N ASP A 141 14.74 5.56 -15.35
CA ASP A 141 14.10 6.73 -15.98
C ASP A 141 13.25 6.39 -17.21
N TRP A 142 12.85 5.13 -17.38
CA TRP A 142 12.06 4.71 -18.54
C TRP A 142 10.70 5.42 -18.63
N SER A 143 10.25 5.60 -19.85
CA SER A 143 9.03 6.33 -20.18
C SER A 143 7.85 5.40 -20.48
N MET A 144 6.64 5.98 -20.58
CA MET A 144 5.47 5.27 -21.10
C MET A 144 5.66 4.78 -22.56
N ASP A 145 6.46 5.48 -23.37
CA ASP A 145 6.80 5.01 -24.74
C ASP A 145 7.69 3.77 -24.69
N ASP A 146 8.64 3.70 -23.75
CA ASP A 146 9.46 2.51 -23.51
C ASP A 146 8.63 1.33 -23.00
N PHE A 147 7.68 1.60 -22.07
CA PHE A 147 6.72 0.61 -21.61
C PHE A 147 5.87 0.08 -22.78
N HIS A 148 5.30 0.97 -23.60
CA HIS A 148 4.48 0.60 -24.74
C HIS A 148 5.26 -0.25 -25.76
N SER A 149 6.46 0.18 -26.13
CA SER A 149 7.35 -0.55 -27.05
C SER A 149 7.72 -1.94 -26.50
N SER A 150 7.95 -2.03 -25.17
CA SER A 150 8.23 -3.31 -24.51
C SER A 150 6.98 -4.22 -24.52
N ALA A 151 5.79 -3.65 -24.26
CA ALA A 151 4.54 -4.37 -24.27
C ALA A 151 4.23 -4.95 -25.66
N GLU A 152 4.42 -4.17 -26.71
CA GLU A 152 4.24 -4.68 -28.10
C GLU A 152 5.17 -5.86 -28.45
N ARG A 153 6.40 -5.85 -27.95
CA ARG A 153 7.37 -6.93 -28.22
C ARG A 153 7.07 -8.16 -27.38
N LEU A 154 6.74 -7.99 -26.10
CA LEU A 154 6.36 -9.07 -25.21
C LEU A 154 5.10 -9.80 -25.70
N ALA A 155 4.09 -9.08 -26.19
CA ALA A 155 2.86 -9.69 -26.74
C ALA A 155 3.10 -10.56 -27.99
N LYS A 156 4.24 -10.41 -28.66
CA LYS A 156 4.62 -11.18 -29.87
C LYS A 156 5.43 -12.44 -29.56
N ILE A 157 5.80 -12.73 -28.31
CA ILE A 157 6.62 -13.91 -27.95
C ILE A 157 5.90 -15.22 -28.28
N GLY A 158 4.60 -15.32 -28.04
CA GLY A 158 3.84 -16.53 -28.34
C GLY A 158 2.43 -16.53 -27.74
N SER A 159 1.63 -17.49 -28.22
CA SER A 159 0.26 -17.66 -27.75
C SER A 159 0.20 -17.95 -26.23
N GLY A 160 -0.65 -17.23 -25.51
CA GLY A 160 -0.83 -17.38 -24.07
C GLY A 160 0.20 -16.67 -23.21
N THR A 161 1.07 -15.85 -23.83
CA THR A 161 1.94 -14.89 -23.15
C THR A 161 1.37 -13.50 -23.35
N TYR A 162 1.28 -12.76 -22.25
CA TYR A 162 0.80 -11.38 -22.23
C TYR A 162 1.93 -10.44 -21.81
N ALA A 163 1.90 -9.24 -22.34
CA ALA A 163 2.90 -8.24 -22.00
C ALA A 163 2.73 -7.68 -20.59
N PHE A 164 1.48 -7.47 -20.21
CA PHE A 164 1.13 -6.81 -18.96
C PHE A 164 -0.16 -7.39 -18.39
N ASP A 165 -0.26 -7.44 -17.07
CA ASP A 165 -1.50 -7.76 -16.37
C ASP A 165 -1.61 -6.98 -15.07
N TRP A 166 -2.83 -6.78 -14.58
CA TRP A 166 -3.16 -5.99 -13.41
C TRP A 166 -4.46 -6.47 -12.76
N VAL A 167 -4.77 -5.94 -11.60
CA VAL A 167 -5.95 -6.34 -10.82
C VAL A 167 -6.87 -5.14 -10.64
N VAL A 168 -8.19 -5.33 -10.78
CA VAL A 168 -9.20 -4.29 -10.52
C VAL A 168 -9.30 -4.06 -9.02
N ARG A 169 -8.69 -3.00 -8.55
CA ARG A 169 -8.74 -2.49 -7.17
C ARG A 169 -8.19 -1.07 -7.13
N LEU A 170 -8.29 -0.36 -6.00
CA LEU A 170 -7.75 0.99 -5.92
C LEU A 170 -6.22 1.00 -5.95
N TRP A 171 -5.56 0.09 -5.21
CA TRP A 171 -4.11 0.03 -5.12
C TRP A 171 -3.49 -0.80 -6.26
N GLY A 172 -2.49 -0.23 -6.95
CA GLY A 172 -1.71 -0.98 -7.94
C GLY A 172 -2.52 -1.48 -9.15
N SER A 173 -3.35 -0.62 -9.73
CA SER A 173 -4.16 -0.91 -10.91
C SER A 173 -4.00 0.19 -11.98
N TRP A 174 -5.00 0.40 -12.82
CA TRP A 174 -5.01 1.52 -13.76
C TRP A 174 -4.81 2.89 -13.09
N THR A 175 -5.09 2.99 -11.79
CA THR A 175 -4.79 4.19 -10.99
C THR A 175 -3.31 4.52 -10.94
N SER A 176 -2.41 3.55 -11.08
CA SER A 176 -0.96 3.85 -11.21
C SER A 176 -0.66 4.63 -12.48
N PHE A 177 -1.32 4.30 -13.59
CA PHE A 177 -1.25 5.09 -14.83
C PHE A 177 -1.86 6.48 -14.63
N LEU A 178 -2.94 6.59 -13.86
CA LEU A 178 -3.55 7.88 -13.51
C LEU A 178 -2.55 8.80 -12.78
N TYR A 179 -1.84 8.28 -11.77
CA TYR A 179 -0.84 9.07 -11.05
C TYR A 179 0.33 9.47 -11.96
N ALA A 180 0.83 8.56 -12.78
CA ALA A 180 1.88 8.87 -13.76
C ALA A 180 1.40 9.87 -14.83
N ASN A 181 0.10 9.93 -15.11
CA ASN A 181 -0.52 10.92 -16.01
C ASN A 181 -0.86 12.25 -15.31
N ASP A 182 -0.24 12.49 -14.15
CA ASP A 182 -0.44 13.68 -13.29
C ASP A 182 -1.90 13.89 -12.82
N GLY A 183 -2.65 12.80 -12.68
CA GLY A 183 -4.03 12.80 -12.17
C GLY A 183 -4.18 12.12 -10.82
N ASN A 184 -5.38 12.27 -10.24
CA ASN A 184 -5.82 11.53 -9.05
C ASN A 184 -7.35 11.39 -9.09
N LEU A 185 -7.92 10.51 -8.26
CA LEU A 185 -9.38 10.36 -8.12
C LEU A 185 -10.02 11.48 -7.31
N LEU A 186 -9.24 12.13 -6.45
CA LEU A 186 -9.64 13.24 -5.58
C LEU A 186 -8.58 14.34 -5.64
N GLN A 187 -8.99 15.59 -5.46
CA GLN A 187 -8.05 16.69 -5.29
C GLN A 187 -7.17 16.45 -4.06
N GLU A 188 -5.86 16.59 -4.27
CA GLU A 188 -4.87 16.44 -3.22
C GLU A 188 -4.70 17.72 -2.40
N GLY A 189 -4.69 17.58 -1.10
CA GLY A 189 -4.37 18.65 -0.17
C GLY A 189 -3.72 18.09 1.10
N LYS A 190 -3.30 18.99 1.98
CA LYS A 190 -2.74 18.60 3.27
C LYS A 190 -3.45 19.33 4.41
N CYS A 191 -3.70 18.60 5.50
CA CYS A 191 -4.22 19.16 6.72
C CYS A 191 -3.16 20.05 7.38
N SER A 192 -3.58 21.15 8.01
CA SER A 192 -2.72 21.90 8.92
C SER A 192 -2.40 21.07 10.17
N GLY A 193 -1.40 21.51 10.93
CA GLY A 193 -0.96 20.85 12.17
C GLY A 193 0.18 19.84 11.93
N GLY A 194 0.42 18.96 12.93
CA GLY A 194 1.54 18.02 12.91
C GLY A 194 2.87 18.60 13.39
N ASP A 195 2.96 19.93 13.61
CA ASP A 195 4.18 20.60 14.06
C ASP A 195 4.74 20.03 15.37
N TRP A 196 3.87 19.54 16.25
CA TRP A 196 4.24 18.91 17.52
C TRP A 196 5.19 17.72 17.31
N LEU A 197 5.03 16.99 16.19
CA LEU A 197 5.87 15.84 15.82
C LEU A 197 7.06 16.28 14.94
N TRP A 198 6.79 17.04 13.86
CA TRP A 198 7.82 17.40 12.88
C TRP A 198 8.92 18.31 13.45
N LYS A 199 8.60 19.18 14.44
CA LYS A 199 9.56 20.03 15.13
C LYS A 199 10.18 19.38 16.37
N SER A 200 9.78 18.15 16.68
CA SER A 200 10.33 17.41 17.83
C SER A 200 11.72 16.86 17.52
N LYS A 201 12.43 16.46 18.59
CA LYS A 201 13.72 15.76 18.47
C LYS A 201 13.59 14.38 17.83
N ALA A 202 12.38 13.84 17.68
CA ALA A 202 12.14 12.54 17.06
C ALA A 202 12.70 12.43 15.62
N PHE A 203 12.65 13.54 14.87
CA PHE A 203 13.13 13.60 13.49
C PHE A 203 14.46 14.34 13.31
N ALA A 204 15.15 14.71 14.41
CA ALA A 204 16.38 15.51 14.33
C ALA A 204 17.48 14.83 13.50
N ASP A 205 17.55 13.50 13.56
CA ASP A 205 18.56 12.69 12.88
C ASP A 205 17.99 11.95 11.65
N ASN A 206 16.76 12.28 11.21
CA ASN A 206 16.21 11.66 10.00
C ASN A 206 16.91 12.27 8.76
N PRO A 207 17.61 11.44 7.95
CA PRO A 207 18.43 11.94 6.84
C PRO A 207 17.63 12.58 5.71
N LEU A 208 16.32 12.26 5.60
CA LEU A 208 15.44 12.80 4.56
C LEU A 208 14.85 14.17 4.95
N GLY A 209 14.94 14.54 6.24
CA GLY A 209 14.32 15.74 6.75
C GLY A 209 12.79 15.73 6.71
N VAL A 210 12.19 16.79 7.18
CA VAL A 210 10.72 16.90 7.32
C VAL A 210 10.16 18.15 6.64
N THR A 211 10.92 18.77 5.74
CA THR A 211 10.49 19.97 5.02
C THR A 211 9.22 19.70 4.22
N GLY A 212 8.22 20.56 4.36
CA GLY A 212 6.94 20.42 3.65
C GLY A 212 5.96 19.42 4.25
N ARG A 213 6.33 18.67 5.31
CA ARG A 213 5.42 17.76 6.00
C ARG A 213 4.38 18.56 6.81
N LYS A 214 3.15 18.04 6.84
CA LYS A 214 1.97 18.66 7.46
C LYS A 214 1.22 17.66 8.33
N GLY A 215 -0.03 17.96 8.65
CA GLY A 215 -0.90 17.16 9.52
C GLY A 215 -1.65 16.02 8.83
N GLY A 216 -1.06 15.44 7.80
CA GLY A 216 -1.66 14.36 7.00
C GLY A 216 -2.35 14.88 5.74
N TRP A 217 -2.87 13.95 4.96
CA TRP A 217 -3.53 14.23 3.68
C TRP A 217 -4.99 14.65 3.87
N LYS A 218 -5.41 15.57 3.04
CA LYS A 218 -6.81 16.03 2.91
C LYS A 218 -7.26 15.77 1.49
N TRP A 219 -8.33 15.01 1.35
CA TRP A 219 -8.94 14.72 0.07
C TRP A 219 -10.06 15.72 -0.21
N GLY A 220 -9.97 16.42 -1.32
CA GLY A 220 -10.93 17.42 -1.79
C GLY A 220 -11.97 16.84 -2.73
N ASP A 221 -12.40 17.67 -3.68
CA ASP A 221 -13.43 17.32 -4.64
C ASP A 221 -13.01 16.15 -5.53
N PRO A 222 -13.95 15.30 -5.96
CA PRO A 222 -13.67 14.23 -6.92
C PRO A 222 -13.18 14.76 -8.27
N THR A 223 -12.20 14.05 -8.85
CA THR A 223 -11.59 14.31 -10.16
C THR A 223 -11.52 13.03 -11.00
N ALA A 224 -12.37 12.06 -10.66
CA ALA A 224 -12.35 10.72 -11.24
C ALA A 224 -12.70 10.68 -12.74
N ASN A 225 -13.36 11.72 -13.29
CA ASN A 225 -13.68 11.82 -14.71
C ASN A 225 -12.84 12.86 -15.47
N SER A 226 -11.71 13.29 -14.89
CA SER A 226 -10.74 14.18 -15.56
C SER A 226 -10.18 13.56 -16.83
N ASP A 227 -9.65 14.38 -17.74
CA ASP A 227 -9.01 13.89 -18.97
C ASP A 227 -7.87 12.92 -18.66
N ALA A 228 -7.09 13.19 -17.60
CA ALA A 228 -6.02 12.30 -17.15
C ALA A 228 -6.56 10.93 -16.72
N ALA A 229 -7.71 10.87 -16.05
CA ALA A 229 -8.33 9.62 -15.64
C ALA A 229 -8.90 8.84 -16.83
N VAL A 230 -9.54 9.54 -17.76
CA VAL A 230 -10.07 8.93 -18.99
C VAL A 230 -8.93 8.32 -19.81
N GLU A 231 -7.85 9.08 -20.07
CA GLU A 231 -6.69 8.64 -20.82
C GLU A 231 -6.01 7.43 -20.17
N ALA A 232 -5.85 7.44 -18.84
CA ALA A 232 -5.24 6.33 -18.11
C ALA A 232 -6.09 5.03 -18.18
N LEU A 233 -7.40 5.13 -18.04
CA LEU A 233 -8.28 3.96 -18.11
C LEU A 233 -8.43 3.45 -19.57
N GLU A 234 -8.51 4.35 -20.53
CA GLU A 234 -8.50 3.98 -21.97
C GLU A 234 -7.23 3.26 -22.36
N TYR A 235 -6.07 3.68 -21.84
CA TYR A 235 -4.80 3.03 -22.12
C TYR A 235 -4.78 1.55 -21.72
N VAL A 236 -5.22 1.21 -20.51
CA VAL A 236 -5.25 -0.19 -20.07
C VAL A 236 -6.35 -1.01 -20.78
N ILE A 237 -7.46 -0.38 -21.16
CA ILE A 237 -8.49 -1.02 -22.00
C ILE A 237 -7.92 -1.33 -23.39
N GLU A 238 -7.10 -0.46 -23.96
CA GLU A 238 -6.48 -0.68 -25.27
C GLU A 238 -5.42 -1.78 -25.21
N LEU A 239 -4.63 -1.88 -24.14
CA LEU A 239 -3.73 -3.02 -23.91
C LEU A 239 -4.48 -4.35 -23.91
N GLN A 240 -5.70 -4.38 -23.35
CA GLN A 240 -6.56 -5.58 -23.38
C GLN A 240 -7.11 -5.85 -24.79
N LYS A 241 -7.63 -4.84 -25.49
CA LYS A 241 -8.18 -4.99 -26.84
C LYS A 241 -7.14 -5.43 -27.85
N SER A 242 -5.89 -4.96 -27.72
CA SER A 242 -4.77 -5.39 -28.57
C SER A 242 -4.28 -6.80 -28.28
N GLY A 243 -4.74 -7.45 -27.19
CA GLY A 243 -4.27 -8.74 -26.74
C GLY A 243 -2.94 -8.69 -25.96
N ALA A 244 -2.41 -7.50 -25.67
CA ALA A 244 -1.20 -7.34 -24.87
C ALA A 244 -1.46 -7.59 -23.37
N SER A 245 -2.71 -7.49 -22.91
CA SER A 245 -3.13 -7.80 -21.55
C SER A 245 -4.33 -8.74 -21.56
N PRO A 246 -4.46 -9.70 -20.61
CA PRO A 246 -5.70 -10.45 -20.43
C PRO A 246 -6.78 -9.56 -19.80
N SER A 247 -7.98 -10.12 -19.60
CA SER A 247 -8.99 -9.46 -18.77
C SER A 247 -8.53 -9.49 -17.31
N PRO A 248 -8.45 -8.33 -16.64
CA PRO A 248 -7.95 -8.30 -15.27
C PRO A 248 -8.93 -8.94 -14.28
N ASP A 249 -8.38 -9.60 -13.27
CA ASP A 249 -9.15 -10.09 -12.12
C ASP A 249 -9.60 -8.93 -11.21
N VAL A 250 -10.60 -9.20 -10.37
CA VAL A 250 -11.07 -8.26 -9.33
C VAL A 250 -10.58 -8.71 -7.95
N GLY A 251 -9.98 -7.80 -7.18
CA GLY A 251 -9.59 -8.05 -5.79
C GLY A 251 -8.15 -8.50 -5.61
N GLY A 252 -7.92 -9.75 -5.17
CA GLY A 252 -6.58 -10.25 -4.87
C GLY A 252 -5.70 -10.48 -6.10
N GLY A 253 -4.41 -10.76 -5.90
CA GLY A 253 -3.43 -10.94 -6.98
C GLY A 253 -2.92 -12.38 -7.16
N ALA A 254 -3.57 -13.38 -6.59
CA ALA A 254 -3.07 -14.77 -6.62
C ALA A 254 -3.01 -15.37 -8.03
N THR A 255 -4.03 -15.12 -8.87
CA THR A 255 -4.03 -15.55 -10.26
C THR A 255 -2.89 -14.90 -11.03
N LEU A 256 -2.72 -13.59 -10.87
CA LEU A 256 -1.65 -12.83 -11.51
C LEU A 256 -0.26 -13.33 -11.10
N GLN A 257 -0.03 -13.63 -9.81
CA GLN A 257 1.23 -14.25 -9.35
C GLN A 257 1.48 -15.60 -10.02
N GLY A 258 0.44 -16.43 -10.13
CA GLY A 258 0.51 -17.72 -10.82
C GLY A 258 0.83 -17.59 -12.31
N LEU A 259 0.25 -16.61 -12.99
CA LEU A 259 0.53 -16.32 -14.39
C LEU A 259 1.96 -15.81 -14.60
N MET A 260 2.44 -14.93 -13.73
CA MET A 260 3.81 -14.43 -13.80
C MET A 260 4.83 -15.53 -13.51
N SER A 261 4.62 -16.34 -12.47
CA SER A 261 5.53 -17.45 -12.12
C SER A 261 5.55 -18.56 -13.17
N SER A 262 4.48 -18.74 -13.93
CA SER A 262 4.43 -19.68 -15.07
C SER A 262 5.00 -19.12 -16.38
N GLY A 263 5.59 -17.91 -16.36
CA GLY A 263 6.18 -17.26 -17.53
C GLY A 263 5.16 -16.81 -18.57
N ARG A 264 3.95 -16.45 -18.14
CA ARG A 264 2.87 -15.98 -19.01
C ARG A 264 2.65 -14.47 -18.99
N ILE A 265 3.19 -13.76 -18.02
CA ILE A 265 3.08 -12.30 -17.86
C ILE A 265 4.47 -11.69 -17.87
N GLY A 266 4.66 -10.71 -18.74
CA GLY A 266 5.93 -9.99 -18.89
C GLY A 266 6.14 -8.92 -17.82
N MET A 267 5.09 -8.15 -17.50
CA MET A 267 5.13 -7.03 -16.57
C MET A 267 3.84 -6.96 -15.72
N THR A 268 3.96 -6.44 -14.51
CA THR A 268 2.80 -6.15 -13.66
C THR A 268 3.12 -5.07 -12.64
N ILE A 269 2.08 -4.42 -12.11
CA ILE A 269 2.21 -3.47 -11.00
C ILE A 269 2.18 -4.25 -9.68
N GLY A 270 3.16 -4.00 -8.83
CA GLY A 270 3.23 -4.62 -7.52
C GLY A 270 3.92 -3.73 -6.49
N GLY A 271 3.85 -4.14 -5.24
CA GLY A 271 4.65 -3.59 -4.15
C GLY A 271 5.60 -4.64 -3.62
N GLY A 272 6.31 -4.32 -2.53
CA GLY A 272 7.26 -5.24 -1.92
C GLY A 272 6.69 -6.60 -1.54
N PHE A 273 5.36 -6.70 -1.33
CA PHE A 273 4.68 -7.99 -1.09
C PHE A 273 4.86 -9.02 -2.23
N TRP A 274 5.16 -8.56 -3.45
CA TRP A 274 5.41 -9.45 -4.58
C TRP A 274 6.73 -10.20 -4.46
N ALA A 275 7.74 -9.64 -3.78
CA ALA A 275 9.04 -10.30 -3.61
C ALA A 275 8.87 -11.70 -3.00
N GLY A 276 8.30 -11.78 -1.80
CA GLY A 276 8.01 -13.06 -1.18
C GLY A 276 6.93 -13.86 -1.91
N GLY A 277 5.90 -13.21 -2.45
CA GLY A 277 4.81 -13.85 -3.18
C GLY A 277 5.29 -14.60 -4.43
N LEU A 278 6.11 -13.98 -5.26
CA LEU A 278 6.68 -14.59 -6.46
C LEU A 278 7.68 -15.71 -6.12
N HIS A 279 8.49 -15.51 -5.09
CA HIS A 279 9.39 -16.56 -4.60
C HIS A 279 8.60 -17.80 -4.13
N ASN A 280 7.54 -17.60 -3.33
CA ASN A 280 6.67 -18.69 -2.87
C ASN A 280 5.92 -19.37 -4.02
N ALA A 281 5.63 -18.63 -5.10
CA ALA A 281 5.05 -19.19 -6.34
C ALA A 281 6.08 -19.92 -7.21
N GLY A 282 7.35 -20.05 -6.78
CA GLY A 282 8.40 -20.82 -7.40
C GLY A 282 9.36 -20.03 -8.32
N MET A 283 9.24 -18.70 -8.37
CA MET A 283 10.21 -17.89 -9.10
C MET A 283 11.54 -17.83 -8.35
N ARG A 284 12.64 -17.98 -9.09
CA ARG A 284 13.99 -17.88 -8.52
C ARG A 284 14.44 -16.42 -8.47
N ASN A 285 15.35 -16.13 -7.55
CA ASN A 285 16.06 -14.87 -7.58
C ASN A 285 16.74 -14.67 -8.96
N GLY A 286 16.61 -13.47 -9.52
CA GLY A 286 17.09 -13.14 -10.86
C GLY A 286 16.13 -13.48 -12.01
N SER A 287 15.04 -14.27 -11.82
CA SER A 287 14.04 -14.52 -12.86
C SER A 287 12.99 -13.42 -12.99
N PHE A 288 12.94 -12.52 -12.04
CA PHE A 288 12.16 -11.28 -12.08
C PHE A 288 12.94 -10.15 -11.40
N ASP A 289 12.56 -8.93 -11.70
CA ASP A 289 13.12 -7.76 -11.06
C ASP A 289 12.08 -6.64 -11.01
N VAL A 290 12.46 -5.51 -10.44
CA VAL A 290 11.59 -4.36 -10.22
C VAL A 290 12.25 -3.08 -10.71
N VAL A 291 11.43 -2.16 -11.20
CA VAL A 291 11.81 -0.81 -11.60
C VAL A 291 10.72 0.16 -11.16
N GLU A 292 11.02 1.44 -11.10
CA GLU A 292 10.02 2.48 -10.88
C GLU A 292 8.90 2.39 -11.93
N PHE A 293 7.72 2.89 -11.60
CA PHE A 293 6.63 2.98 -12.57
C PHE A 293 7.05 3.92 -13.71
N PRO A 294 6.71 3.61 -14.99
CA PRO A 294 7.18 4.42 -16.13
C PRO A 294 6.68 5.86 -16.04
N THR A 295 7.56 6.80 -16.33
CA THR A 295 7.23 8.22 -16.39
C THR A 295 6.30 8.50 -17.58
N TRP A 296 5.17 9.15 -17.31
CA TRP A 296 4.26 9.65 -18.33
C TRP A 296 4.31 11.18 -18.38
N LYS A 297 3.30 11.89 -17.83
CA LYS A 297 3.35 13.35 -17.65
C LYS A 297 4.05 13.71 -16.33
N SER A 298 4.16 12.77 -15.44
CA SER A 298 4.92 12.86 -14.19
C SER A 298 5.56 11.51 -13.86
N ASN A 299 6.49 11.50 -12.90
CA ASN A 299 7.05 10.28 -12.31
C ASN A 299 6.36 9.92 -10.97
N LYS A 300 5.14 10.42 -10.74
CA LYS A 300 4.39 10.11 -9.54
C LYS A 300 3.99 8.64 -9.52
N SER A 301 4.17 8.01 -8.36
CA SER A 301 3.62 6.70 -8.07
C SER A 301 2.75 6.77 -6.82
N LEU A 302 2.09 5.67 -6.50
CA LEU A 302 1.28 5.55 -5.30
C LEU A 302 2.00 4.73 -4.23
N PHE A 303 1.67 4.99 -2.97
CA PHE A 303 2.04 4.09 -1.89
C PHE A 303 0.88 3.89 -0.90
N GLY A 304 0.98 2.82 -0.10
CA GLY A 304 0.18 2.60 1.09
C GLY A 304 1.09 2.18 2.24
N ALA A 305 0.85 2.72 3.43
CA ALA A 305 1.55 2.33 4.65
C ALA A 305 0.64 1.45 5.52
N GLY A 306 1.20 0.44 6.15
CA GLY A 306 0.54 -0.43 7.12
C GLY A 306 1.19 -0.30 8.49
N GLY A 307 0.39 -0.42 9.55
CA GLY A 307 0.87 -0.31 10.92
C GLY A 307 -0.22 -0.61 11.94
N TYR A 308 -0.10 -0.05 13.13
CA TYR A 308 -0.97 -0.40 14.25
C TYR A 308 -1.55 0.84 14.91
N GLY A 309 -2.85 0.78 15.18
CA GLY A 309 -3.59 1.79 15.93
C GLY A 309 -4.24 1.21 17.18
N ILE A 310 -4.67 2.09 18.07
CA ILE A 310 -5.36 1.74 19.32
C ILE A 310 -6.83 2.13 19.17
N PHE A 311 -7.74 1.21 19.46
CA PHE A 311 -9.15 1.57 19.51
C PHE A 311 -9.43 2.57 20.62
N ASN A 312 -10.22 3.59 20.31
CA ASN A 312 -10.52 4.67 21.26
C ASN A 312 -11.26 4.18 22.51
N SER A 313 -12.03 3.11 22.39
CA SER A 313 -12.73 2.45 23.51
C SER A 313 -11.81 1.67 24.47
N SER A 314 -10.56 1.39 24.09
CA SER A 314 -9.59 0.67 24.91
C SER A 314 -9.42 1.33 26.29
N LYS A 315 -9.43 0.50 27.34
CA LYS A 315 -9.13 0.91 28.71
C LYS A 315 -7.66 0.72 29.09
N GLN A 316 -6.86 0.17 28.15
CA GLN A 316 -5.45 -0.20 28.33
C GLN A 316 -4.55 0.53 27.33
N LYS A 317 -4.86 1.81 27.00
CA LYS A 317 -4.16 2.53 25.91
C LYS A 317 -2.65 2.61 26.13
N ASP A 318 -2.20 2.84 27.37
CA ASP A 318 -0.77 2.90 27.67
C ASP A 318 -0.09 1.54 27.42
N LEU A 319 -0.67 0.44 27.90
CA LEU A 319 -0.15 -0.91 27.66
C LEU A 319 -0.22 -1.29 26.17
N ALA A 320 -1.32 -0.96 25.49
CA ALA A 320 -1.46 -1.16 24.05
C ALA A 320 -0.38 -0.41 23.25
N PHE A 321 -0.02 0.80 23.69
CA PHE A 321 1.05 1.57 23.06
C PHE A 321 2.43 0.96 23.31
N GLU A 322 2.70 0.43 24.52
CA GLU A 322 3.93 -0.33 24.79
C GLU A 322 4.07 -1.54 23.84
N VAL A 323 2.94 -2.26 23.59
CA VAL A 323 2.92 -3.36 22.61
C VAL A 323 3.25 -2.86 21.21
N ILE A 324 2.64 -1.77 20.76
CA ILE A 324 2.91 -1.18 19.45
C ILE A 324 4.39 -0.75 19.35
N LYS A 325 4.98 -0.14 20.38
CA LYS A 325 6.42 0.18 20.40
C LYS A 325 7.28 -1.04 20.16
N LEU A 326 6.95 -2.18 20.77
CA LEU A 326 7.67 -3.44 20.55
C LEU A 326 7.51 -3.96 19.11
N MET A 327 6.32 -3.79 18.53
CA MET A 327 6.02 -4.27 17.18
C MET A 327 6.74 -3.48 16.09
N VAL A 328 6.90 -2.17 16.26
CA VAL A 328 7.58 -1.31 15.27
C VAL A 328 9.11 -1.31 15.38
N GLN A 329 9.67 -2.07 16.32
CA GLN A 329 11.14 -2.24 16.39
C GLN A 329 11.65 -3.14 15.27
N PRO A 330 12.86 -2.87 14.73
CA PRO A 330 13.44 -3.69 13.66
C PRO A 330 13.47 -5.19 13.96
N GLU A 331 13.77 -5.56 15.20
CA GLU A 331 13.89 -6.97 15.65
C GLU A 331 12.56 -7.73 15.63
N SER A 332 11.44 -7.04 15.51
CA SER A 332 10.12 -7.66 15.44
C SER A 332 9.63 -7.86 14.01
N PHE A 333 10.23 -7.16 13.02
CA PHE A 333 9.73 -7.13 11.65
C PHE A 333 9.63 -8.52 11.01
N ASP A 334 10.67 -9.33 11.11
CA ASP A 334 10.68 -10.67 10.48
C ASP A 334 9.68 -11.65 11.12
N ALA A 335 9.38 -11.47 12.39
CA ALA A 335 8.34 -12.25 13.07
C ALA A 335 6.93 -11.80 12.65
N LEU A 336 6.75 -10.52 12.36
CA LEU A 336 5.50 -9.94 11.89
C LEU A 336 5.23 -10.23 10.40
N TRP A 337 6.28 -10.17 9.59
CA TRP A 337 6.22 -10.24 8.13
C TRP A 337 7.25 -11.22 7.56
N PRO A 338 7.12 -12.53 7.82
CA PRO A 338 8.09 -13.51 7.34
C PRO A 338 8.10 -13.60 5.83
N GLY A 339 9.30 -13.78 5.24
CA GLY A 339 9.47 -14.09 3.83
C GLY A 339 9.32 -12.92 2.85
N ASN A 340 9.60 -11.69 3.29
CA ASN A 340 9.54 -10.47 2.45
C ASN A 340 8.18 -10.26 1.76
N VAL A 341 7.10 -10.49 2.49
CA VAL A 341 5.71 -10.30 2.01
C VAL A 341 5.22 -8.86 2.15
N THR A 342 6.09 -7.93 2.51
CA THR A 342 5.87 -6.48 2.51
C THR A 342 7.22 -5.75 2.61
N THR A 343 7.23 -4.44 2.44
CA THR A 343 8.45 -3.62 2.58
C THR A 343 8.52 -3.03 3.99
N PRO A 344 9.64 -3.14 4.70
CA PRO A 344 9.79 -2.54 6.03
C PRO A 344 9.80 -1.01 5.96
N ALA A 345 9.08 -0.35 6.89
CA ALA A 345 9.09 1.11 7.01
C ALA A 345 10.45 1.66 7.45
N GLN A 346 11.25 0.84 8.14
CA GLN A 346 12.59 1.17 8.60
C GLN A 346 13.63 0.93 7.50
N LYS A 347 14.30 2.01 7.05
CA LYS A 347 15.33 1.92 5.98
C LYS A 347 16.46 0.95 6.32
N SER A 348 16.83 0.84 7.60
CA SER A 348 17.89 -0.07 8.06
C SER A 348 17.62 -1.56 7.77
N LEU A 349 16.36 -1.93 7.57
CA LEU A 349 15.95 -3.29 7.22
C LEU A 349 15.95 -3.55 5.70
N MET A 350 16.11 -2.51 4.89
CA MET A 350 16.23 -2.59 3.43
C MET A 350 17.69 -2.92 3.08
N THR A 351 18.02 -4.21 3.01
CA THR A 351 19.39 -4.68 2.81
C THR A 351 19.48 -5.72 1.70
N ALA A 352 20.66 -5.82 1.07
CA ALA A 352 20.95 -6.85 0.07
C ALA A 352 20.80 -8.27 0.65
N GLU A 353 21.15 -8.46 1.93
CA GLU A 353 21.00 -9.74 2.62
C GLU A 353 19.52 -10.16 2.67
N ARG A 354 18.60 -9.24 3.03
CA ARG A 354 17.16 -9.50 3.09
C ARG A 354 16.61 -10.03 1.77
N TYR A 355 17.00 -9.42 0.67
CA TYR A 355 16.50 -9.78 -0.67
C TYR A 355 17.36 -10.80 -1.42
N SER A 356 18.47 -11.27 -0.81
CA SER A 356 19.40 -12.22 -1.47
C SER A 356 18.74 -13.52 -1.90
N THR A 357 17.72 -13.99 -1.19
CA THR A 357 17.03 -15.26 -1.48
C THR A 357 15.77 -15.05 -2.33
N THR A 358 14.98 -14.03 -2.03
CA THR A 358 13.67 -13.83 -2.66
C THR A 358 13.74 -12.95 -3.92
N GLY A 359 14.78 -12.11 -4.05
CA GLY A 359 14.79 -10.98 -4.99
C GLY A 359 13.79 -9.89 -4.56
N PRO A 360 13.53 -8.86 -5.37
CA PRO A 360 14.25 -8.53 -6.61
C PRO A 360 15.68 -8.03 -6.37
N GLU A 361 16.49 -7.95 -7.44
CA GLU A 361 17.86 -7.41 -7.35
C GLU A 361 17.86 -5.91 -7.03
N HIS A 362 16.96 -5.15 -7.67
CA HIS A 362 16.81 -3.70 -7.49
C HIS A 362 15.80 -3.33 -6.38
N TRP A 363 15.78 -4.09 -5.29
CA TRP A 363 14.86 -3.91 -4.16
C TRP A 363 14.85 -2.49 -3.55
N SER A 364 15.92 -1.70 -3.69
CA SER A 364 15.99 -0.32 -3.18
C SER A 364 14.91 0.58 -3.80
N VAL A 365 14.47 0.28 -5.01
CA VAL A 365 13.37 0.98 -5.71
C VAL A 365 12.13 1.13 -4.84
N PHE A 366 11.80 0.15 -4.01
CA PHE A 366 10.63 0.24 -3.12
C PHE A 366 10.68 1.44 -2.17
N TYR A 367 11.87 1.77 -1.68
CA TYR A 367 12.05 2.88 -0.74
C TYR A 367 12.36 4.19 -1.47
N ASP A 368 13.21 4.14 -2.49
CA ASP A 368 13.72 5.33 -3.17
C ASP A 368 12.60 6.10 -3.91
N GLN A 369 11.59 5.38 -4.45
CA GLN A 369 10.45 6.03 -5.11
C GLN A 369 9.47 6.76 -4.16
N LEU A 370 9.58 6.60 -2.83
CA LEU A 370 8.68 7.27 -1.88
C LEU A 370 8.73 8.79 -1.95
N ASP A 371 9.86 9.37 -2.38
CA ASP A 371 9.99 10.82 -2.54
C ASP A 371 9.08 11.38 -3.65
N ASN A 372 8.78 10.57 -4.67
CA ASN A 372 7.89 10.91 -5.79
C ASN A 372 6.51 10.24 -5.66
N SER A 373 6.22 9.59 -4.54
CA SER A 373 4.96 8.86 -4.35
C SER A 373 3.98 9.65 -3.50
N VAL A 374 2.71 9.43 -3.78
CA VAL A 374 1.58 9.95 -3.00
C VAL A 374 0.82 8.78 -2.38
N PRO A 375 0.24 8.94 -1.18
CA PRO A 375 -0.62 7.88 -0.66
C PRO A 375 -1.85 7.71 -1.54
N ILE A 376 -2.37 6.51 -1.61
CA ILE A 376 -3.63 6.28 -2.31
C ILE A 376 -4.75 7.17 -1.75
N SER A 377 -5.71 7.54 -2.59
CA SER A 377 -6.89 8.33 -2.20
C SER A 377 -7.77 7.54 -1.21
N ALA A 378 -7.55 7.75 0.08
CA ALA A 378 -8.25 7.04 1.15
C ALA A 378 -9.00 8.01 2.09
N PRO A 379 -10.11 8.63 1.63
CA PRO A 379 -10.92 9.53 2.43
C PRO A 379 -11.72 8.78 3.51
N PRO A 380 -12.42 9.48 4.42
CA PRO A 380 -13.32 8.87 5.40
C PRO A 380 -14.39 7.92 4.83
N TYR A 381 -14.70 8.03 3.56
CA TYR A 381 -15.63 7.17 2.81
C TYR A 381 -14.92 6.16 1.89
N TYR A 382 -13.70 5.76 2.23
CA TYR A 382 -12.86 4.86 1.43
C TYR A 382 -13.58 3.61 0.92
N ASN A 383 -14.34 2.90 1.77
CA ASN A 383 -15.01 1.66 1.35
C ASN A 383 -16.01 1.89 0.21
N ALA A 384 -16.75 3.00 0.25
CA ALA A 384 -17.69 3.35 -0.83
C ALA A 384 -16.93 3.70 -2.11
N LEU A 385 -15.85 4.49 -2.01
CA LEU A 385 -14.99 4.84 -3.13
C LEU A 385 -14.39 3.58 -3.78
N ALA A 386 -13.78 2.69 -3.00
CA ALA A 386 -13.15 1.47 -3.51
C ALA A 386 -14.17 0.54 -4.19
N THR A 387 -15.37 0.39 -3.61
CA THR A 387 -16.46 -0.39 -4.20
C THR A 387 -16.92 0.21 -5.52
N ALA A 388 -17.16 1.52 -5.57
CA ALA A 388 -17.57 2.23 -6.78
C ALA A 388 -16.48 2.11 -7.88
N LEU A 389 -15.21 2.31 -7.52
CA LEU A 389 -14.10 2.16 -8.45
C LEU A 389 -14.07 0.76 -9.08
N ASN A 390 -14.18 -0.30 -8.28
CA ASN A 390 -14.17 -1.67 -8.78
C ASN A 390 -15.33 -1.94 -9.74
N GLN A 391 -16.53 -1.48 -9.39
CA GLN A 391 -17.73 -1.64 -10.23
C GLN A 391 -17.60 -0.86 -11.55
N ARG A 392 -17.19 0.39 -11.49
CA ARG A 392 -17.08 1.26 -12.68
C ARG A 392 -15.92 0.84 -13.57
N THR A 393 -14.79 0.39 -13.00
CA THR A 393 -13.68 -0.17 -13.78
C THR A 393 -14.14 -1.42 -14.53
N THR A 394 -14.81 -2.36 -13.87
CA THR A 394 -15.37 -3.56 -14.51
C THR A 394 -16.36 -3.20 -15.63
N GLN A 395 -17.21 -2.17 -15.41
CA GLN A 395 -18.12 -1.66 -16.43
C GLN A 395 -17.34 -1.04 -17.62
N ALA A 396 -16.28 -0.29 -17.36
CA ALA A 396 -15.45 0.29 -18.43
C ALA A 396 -14.81 -0.77 -19.30
N ILE A 397 -14.22 -1.79 -18.68
CA ILE A 397 -13.58 -2.93 -19.38
C ILE A 397 -14.61 -3.66 -20.26
N SER A 398 -15.77 -4.01 -19.70
CA SER A 398 -16.79 -4.78 -20.43
C SER A 398 -17.45 -4.00 -21.56
N SER A 399 -17.63 -2.69 -21.41
CA SER A 399 -18.27 -1.82 -22.40
C SER A 399 -17.29 -1.19 -23.40
N GLY A 400 -16.02 -1.14 -23.07
CA GLY A 400 -14.97 -0.40 -23.79
C GLY A 400 -15.16 1.12 -23.75
N ASN A 401 -15.92 1.66 -22.78
CA ASN A 401 -16.24 3.10 -22.67
C ASN A 401 -15.80 3.63 -21.30
N ALA A 402 -14.54 4.07 -21.21
CA ALA A 402 -13.94 4.62 -20.02
C ALA A 402 -14.66 5.90 -19.55
N LYS A 403 -14.90 6.86 -20.46
CA LYS A 403 -15.52 8.16 -20.11
C LYS A 403 -16.86 7.98 -19.39
N LYS A 404 -17.75 7.17 -19.95
CA LYS A 404 -19.08 6.93 -19.34
C LYS A 404 -18.98 6.27 -17.96
N ALA A 405 -18.06 5.33 -17.80
CA ALA A 405 -17.85 4.65 -16.52
C ALA A 405 -17.28 5.62 -15.47
N LEU A 406 -16.33 6.48 -15.87
CA LEU A 406 -15.72 7.47 -14.98
C LEU A 406 -16.66 8.63 -14.63
N ASP A 407 -17.58 9.04 -15.52
CA ASP A 407 -18.66 9.96 -15.15
C ASP A 407 -19.56 9.35 -14.07
N GLY A 408 -19.84 8.04 -14.16
CA GLY A 408 -20.53 7.32 -13.10
C GLY A 408 -19.74 7.23 -11.81
N LEU A 409 -18.43 6.98 -11.90
CA LEU A 409 -17.53 6.94 -10.73
C LEU A 409 -17.49 8.30 -10.03
N GLN A 410 -17.39 9.38 -10.79
CA GLN A 410 -17.44 10.75 -10.26
C GLN A 410 -18.70 10.97 -9.41
N ALA A 411 -19.88 10.63 -9.95
CA ALA A 411 -21.14 10.78 -9.25
C ALA A 411 -21.24 9.89 -7.99
N ASP A 412 -20.75 8.63 -8.07
CA ASP A 412 -20.76 7.72 -6.93
C ASP A 412 -19.87 8.25 -5.79
N ILE A 413 -18.70 8.84 -6.11
CA ILE A 413 -17.79 9.43 -5.13
C ILE A 413 -18.41 10.69 -4.51
N GLU A 414 -19.03 11.57 -5.31
CA GLU A 414 -19.75 12.76 -4.82
C GLU A 414 -20.84 12.37 -3.82
N GLN A 415 -21.61 11.33 -4.16
CA GLN A 415 -22.65 10.81 -3.25
C GLN A 415 -22.05 10.27 -1.95
N ALA A 416 -20.97 9.50 -2.02
CA ALA A 416 -20.30 8.95 -0.85
C ALA A 416 -19.73 10.05 0.06
N ALA A 417 -19.14 11.08 -0.53
CA ALA A 417 -18.61 12.24 0.21
C ALA A 417 -19.74 13.01 0.94
N ALA A 418 -20.86 13.23 0.27
CA ALA A 418 -22.02 13.90 0.87
C ALA A 418 -22.64 13.11 2.03
N GLN A 419 -22.60 11.77 1.99
CA GLN A 419 -23.08 10.91 3.09
C GLN A 419 -22.12 10.83 4.28
N ALA A 420 -20.85 11.14 4.08
CA ALA A 420 -19.82 11.09 5.12
C ALA A 420 -19.60 12.43 5.85
N SER A 421 -20.18 13.54 5.31
CA SER A 421 -20.15 14.89 5.89
C SER A 421 -21.17 15.06 6.99
#